data_81cc84ad5782a15b74b7e8f639fee63f
#
_entry.id   81cc84ad5782a15b74b7e8f639fee63f
#
_cell.length_a   1.000
_cell.length_b   1.000
_cell.length_c   1.000
_cell.angle_alpha   90.00
_cell.angle_beta   90.00
_cell.angle_gamma   90.00
#
_symmetry.space_group_name_H-M   'P 1'
#
loop_
_entity.id
_entity.type
_entity.pdbx_description
1 polymer ?
#
loop_
_entity_poly.entity_id
_entity_poly.type
_entity_poly.pdbx_seq_one_letter_code
_entity_poly.pdbx_strand_id
1 'polypeptide(L)'
;MALHLNEAYDKLVKRHKKAVKNWDNSELSLHEREEYFHDMRKAAKKLRYAAEAAGSATNLKTKNLYKACKQMQSVLGDFQDSVTSRDKLIELAETARRRGEDTFGYGLLYQRERAIGLEALDAYAESFKAIKAAFKPLRKKLRK
;
A
#
# COMPACT_ATOMS: atom_id res chain seq x y z
N MET A 1 15.85 18.56 -5.64
CA MET A 1 14.39 18.56 -5.37
C MET A 1 13.60 17.93 -6.50
N ALA A 2 13.65 18.50 -7.71
CA ALA A 2 12.94 17.97 -8.87
C ALA A 2 13.35 16.55 -9.24
N LEU A 3 14.64 16.27 -9.25
CA LEU A 3 15.21 14.94 -9.51
C LEU A 3 14.72 13.93 -8.47
N HIS A 4 14.69 14.34 -7.21
CA HIS A 4 14.26 13.49 -6.10
C HIS A 4 12.78 13.11 -6.22
N LEU A 5 11.94 14.05 -6.60
CA LEU A 5 10.52 13.82 -6.84
C LEU A 5 10.29 12.81 -7.97
N ASN A 6 11.01 12.97 -9.07
CA ASN A 6 10.95 12.08 -10.23
C ASN A 6 11.39 10.66 -9.86
N GLU A 7 12.50 10.52 -9.13
CA GLU A 7 13.01 9.24 -8.67
C GLU A 7 12.01 8.53 -7.75
N ALA A 8 11.39 9.27 -6.82
CA ALA A 8 10.40 8.71 -5.90
C ALA A 8 9.17 8.20 -6.65
N TYR A 9 8.72 8.93 -7.67
CA TYR A 9 7.60 8.49 -8.51
C TYR A 9 7.95 7.25 -9.33
N ASP A 10 9.11 7.24 -9.97
CA ASP A 10 9.54 6.10 -10.79
C ASP A 10 9.69 4.83 -9.93
N LYS A 11 10.17 4.98 -8.71
CA LYS A 11 10.27 3.87 -7.76
C LYS A 11 8.88 3.35 -7.36
N LEU A 12 7.93 4.24 -7.14
CA LEU A 12 6.54 3.86 -6.84
C LEU A 12 5.93 3.06 -8.00
N VAL A 13 6.10 3.52 -9.23
CA VAL A 13 5.60 2.82 -10.43
C VAL A 13 6.23 1.43 -10.54
N LYS A 14 7.52 1.31 -10.28
CA LYS A 14 8.23 0.04 -10.30
C LYS A 14 7.68 -0.94 -9.26
N ARG A 15 7.42 -0.45 -8.03
CA ARG A 15 6.81 -1.26 -6.96
C ARG A 15 5.39 -1.69 -7.32
N HIS A 16 4.62 -0.79 -7.94
CA HIS A 16 3.27 -1.09 -8.43
C HIS A 16 3.27 -2.25 -9.43
N LYS A 17 4.15 -2.19 -10.42
CA LYS A 17 4.26 -3.25 -11.43
C LYS A 17 4.58 -4.59 -10.80
N LYS A 18 5.47 -4.64 -9.82
CA LYS A 18 5.80 -5.87 -9.09
C LYS A 18 4.61 -6.40 -8.29
N ALA A 19 3.89 -5.52 -7.59
CA ALA A 19 2.71 -5.92 -6.80
C ALA A 19 1.61 -6.51 -7.67
N VAL A 20 1.31 -5.87 -8.79
CA VAL A 20 0.27 -6.34 -9.73
C VAL A 20 0.68 -7.64 -10.41
N LYS A 21 1.93 -7.74 -10.87
CA LYS A 21 2.45 -8.95 -11.52
C LYS A 21 2.40 -10.17 -10.60
N ASN A 22 2.65 -9.99 -9.32
CA ASN A 22 2.78 -11.09 -8.35
C ASN A 22 1.53 -11.33 -7.51
N TRP A 23 0.45 -10.58 -7.76
CA TRP A 23 -0.78 -10.69 -6.96
C TRP A 23 -1.35 -12.12 -6.97
N ASP A 24 -1.41 -12.75 -8.15
CA ASP A 24 -1.94 -14.09 -8.33
C ASP A 24 -0.85 -15.16 -8.48
N ASN A 25 0.40 -14.82 -8.19
CA ASN A 25 1.52 -15.74 -8.38
C ASN A 25 1.48 -16.87 -7.34
N SER A 26 1.05 -18.07 -7.76
CA SER A 26 0.91 -19.23 -6.89
C SER A 26 2.25 -19.80 -6.41
N GLU A 27 3.38 -19.42 -7.02
CA GLU A 27 4.72 -19.81 -6.58
C GLU A 27 5.18 -19.07 -5.33
N LEU A 28 4.53 -17.94 -5.03
CA LEU A 28 4.82 -17.15 -3.85
C LEU A 28 3.82 -17.45 -2.74
N SER A 29 4.29 -17.40 -1.49
CA SER A 29 3.39 -17.48 -0.34
C SER A 29 2.49 -16.25 -0.27
N LEU A 30 1.42 -16.34 0.52
CA LEU A 30 0.54 -15.19 0.74
C LEU A 30 1.32 -14.01 1.35
N HIS A 31 2.18 -14.28 2.33
CA HIS A 31 3.00 -13.25 2.97
C HIS A 31 3.97 -12.58 1.99
N GLU A 32 4.58 -13.34 1.09
CA GLU A 32 5.46 -12.77 0.06
C GLU A 32 4.68 -11.84 -0.88
N ARG A 33 3.47 -12.19 -1.27
CA ARG A 33 2.61 -11.34 -2.10
C ARG A 33 2.16 -10.08 -1.35
N GLU A 34 1.82 -10.23 -0.09
CA GLU A 34 1.42 -9.11 0.77
C GLU A 34 2.58 -8.12 0.99
N GLU A 35 3.82 -8.60 1.02
CA GLU A 35 5.00 -7.76 1.19
C GLU A 35 5.18 -6.77 0.04
N TYR A 36 4.76 -7.12 -1.18
CA TYR A 36 4.79 -6.17 -2.31
C TYR A 36 3.90 -4.95 -2.05
N PHE A 37 2.75 -5.13 -1.41
CA PHE A 37 1.88 -4.02 -1.03
C PHE A 37 2.46 -3.21 0.14
N HIS A 38 3.16 -3.86 1.05
CA HIS A 38 3.87 -3.15 2.11
C HIS A 38 4.98 -2.25 1.53
N ASP A 39 5.73 -2.76 0.56
CA ASP A 39 6.73 -1.98 -0.17
C ASP A 39 6.09 -0.82 -0.92
N MET A 40 4.92 -1.03 -1.49
CA MET A 40 4.14 -0.01 -2.16
C MET A 40 3.72 1.11 -1.20
N ARG A 41 3.30 0.75 0.00
CA ARG A 41 2.94 1.72 1.04
C ARG A 41 4.14 2.60 1.41
N LYS A 42 5.31 1.99 1.57
CA LYS A 42 6.56 2.71 1.84
C LYS A 42 6.91 3.67 0.69
N ALA A 43 6.74 3.23 -0.56
CA ALA A 43 7.01 4.06 -1.73
C ALA A 43 6.04 5.25 -1.81
N ALA A 44 4.76 5.05 -1.50
CA ALA A 44 3.77 6.12 -1.44
C ALA A 44 4.11 7.15 -0.36
N LYS A 45 4.59 6.70 0.79
CA LYS A 45 5.04 7.58 1.88
C LYS A 45 6.22 8.44 1.45
N LYS A 46 7.20 7.84 0.79
CA LYS A 46 8.39 8.57 0.28
C LYS A 46 7.99 9.59 -0.78
N LEU A 47 7.09 9.22 -1.69
CA LEU A 47 6.60 10.15 -2.71
C LEU A 47 5.83 11.30 -2.07
N ARG A 48 5.03 11.04 -1.04
CA ARG A 48 4.32 12.08 -0.29
C ARG A 48 5.29 13.09 0.30
N TYR A 49 6.35 12.62 0.95
CA TYR A 49 7.37 13.49 1.54
C TYR A 49 8.11 14.29 0.47
N ALA A 50 8.46 13.67 -0.65
CA ALA A 50 9.10 14.35 -1.77
C ALA A 50 8.18 15.44 -2.35
N ALA A 51 6.88 15.16 -2.47
CA ALA A 51 5.90 16.14 -2.95
C ALA A 51 5.78 17.34 -2.00
N GLU A 52 5.74 17.09 -0.70
CA GLU A 52 5.68 18.14 0.32
C GLU A 52 6.93 19.01 0.28
N ALA A 53 8.11 18.40 0.22
CA ALA A 53 9.39 19.12 0.16
C ALA A 53 9.49 19.95 -1.14
N ALA A 54 9.12 19.40 -2.28
CA ALA A 54 9.16 20.11 -3.55
C ALA A 54 8.17 21.29 -3.58
N GLY A 55 6.99 21.12 -3.00
CA GLY A 55 5.98 22.18 -2.90
C GLY A 55 6.41 23.34 -2.03
N SER A 56 7.17 23.04 -0.95
CA SER A 56 7.69 24.07 -0.04
C SER A 56 8.89 24.83 -0.61
N ALA A 57 9.74 24.15 -1.40
CA ALA A 57 11.01 24.69 -1.87
C ALA A 57 10.96 25.27 -3.29
N THR A 58 9.90 25.01 -4.04
CA THR A 58 9.76 25.41 -5.45
C THR A 58 8.37 25.96 -5.71
N ASN A 59 8.14 26.43 -6.95
CA ASN A 59 6.82 26.90 -7.41
C ASN A 59 5.93 25.75 -7.93
N LEU A 60 6.35 24.50 -7.78
CA LEU A 60 5.57 23.35 -8.20
C LEU A 60 4.33 23.18 -7.33
N LYS A 61 3.21 22.94 -7.98
CA LYS A 61 1.93 22.69 -7.30
C LYS A 61 1.78 21.20 -7.02
N THR A 62 2.20 20.76 -5.84
CA THR A 62 2.25 19.34 -5.47
C THR A 62 1.11 18.88 -4.56
N LYS A 63 0.15 19.75 -4.26
CA LYS A 63 -0.94 19.46 -3.32
C LYS A 63 -1.77 18.24 -3.74
N ASN A 64 -2.12 18.14 -5.03
CA ASN A 64 -2.92 17.01 -5.52
C ASN A 64 -2.16 15.70 -5.42
N LEU A 65 -0.85 15.72 -5.73
CA LEU A 65 0.01 14.55 -5.58
C LEU A 65 0.12 14.14 -4.12
N TYR A 66 0.33 15.09 -3.22
CA TYR A 66 0.38 14.85 -1.78
C TYR A 66 -0.90 14.15 -1.29
N LYS A 67 -2.06 14.67 -1.66
CA LYS A 67 -3.36 14.10 -1.28
C LYS A 67 -3.54 12.68 -1.84
N ALA A 68 -3.17 12.47 -3.09
CA ALA A 68 -3.29 11.16 -3.73
C ALA A 68 -2.40 10.12 -3.05
N CYS A 69 -1.18 10.49 -2.69
CA CYS A 69 -0.26 9.61 -1.94
C CYS A 69 -0.79 9.30 -0.55
N LYS A 70 -1.35 10.30 0.14
CA LYS A 70 -1.94 10.12 1.46
C LYS A 70 -3.12 9.15 1.41
N GLN A 71 -3.95 9.24 0.37
CA GLN A 71 -5.06 8.33 0.16
C GLN A 71 -4.57 6.90 -0.06
N MET A 72 -3.56 6.70 -0.89
CA MET A 72 -2.97 5.37 -1.09
C MET A 72 -2.38 4.80 0.19
N GLN A 73 -1.71 5.62 1.00
CA GLN A 73 -1.19 5.18 2.30
C GLN A 73 -2.31 4.71 3.22
N SER A 74 -3.46 5.39 3.21
CA SER A 74 -4.62 5.01 4.01
C SER A 74 -5.18 3.66 3.55
N VAL A 75 -5.37 3.48 2.26
CA VAL A 75 -5.86 2.22 1.65
C VAL A 75 -4.94 1.06 2.02
N LEU A 76 -3.63 1.23 1.82
CA LEU A 76 -2.66 0.18 2.10
C LEU A 76 -2.42 -0.01 3.59
N GLY A 77 -2.65 1.03 4.41
CA GLY A 77 -2.63 0.92 5.87
C GLY A 77 -3.74 0.03 6.39
N ASP A 78 -4.96 0.21 5.88
CA ASP A 78 -6.09 -0.65 6.24
C ASP A 78 -5.85 -2.09 5.83
N PHE A 79 -5.28 -2.31 4.64
CA PHE A 79 -4.89 -3.64 4.20
C PHE A 79 -3.82 -4.25 5.12
N GLN A 80 -2.78 -3.50 5.47
CA GLN A 80 -1.71 -3.96 6.34
C GLN A 80 -2.23 -4.29 7.75
N ASP A 81 -3.14 -3.49 8.28
CA ASP A 81 -3.77 -3.74 9.57
C ASP A 81 -4.54 -5.07 9.56
N SER A 82 -5.23 -5.38 8.47
CA SER A 82 -5.91 -6.64 8.28
C SER A 82 -4.93 -7.84 8.29
N VAL A 83 -3.78 -7.70 7.62
CA VAL A 83 -2.72 -8.73 7.60
C VAL A 83 -2.21 -8.98 9.02
N THR A 84 -1.89 -7.92 9.75
CA THR A 84 -1.39 -8.00 11.12
C THR A 84 -2.42 -8.66 12.05
N SER A 85 -3.70 -8.30 11.92
CA SER A 85 -4.79 -8.90 12.71
C SER A 85 -4.96 -10.39 12.41
N ARG A 86 -4.87 -10.78 11.13
CA ARG A 86 -4.95 -12.20 10.74
C ARG A 86 -3.82 -13.01 11.33
N ASP A 87 -2.59 -12.50 11.29
CA ASP A 87 -1.42 -13.17 11.84
C ASP A 87 -1.59 -13.37 13.36
N LYS A 88 -2.11 -12.36 14.06
CA LYS A 88 -2.38 -12.43 15.49
C LYS A 88 -3.45 -13.48 15.82
N LEU A 89 -4.51 -13.55 15.00
CA LEU A 89 -5.58 -14.54 15.18
C LEU A 89 -5.06 -15.98 15.02
N ILE A 90 -4.18 -16.22 14.04
CA ILE A 90 -3.54 -17.54 13.87
C ILE A 90 -2.73 -17.91 15.11
N GLU A 91 -1.95 -16.97 15.63
CA GLU A 91 -1.15 -17.17 16.84
C GLU A 91 -2.02 -17.52 18.05
N LEU A 92 -3.12 -16.78 18.24
CA LEU A 92 -4.08 -17.03 19.32
C LEU A 92 -4.79 -18.38 19.17
N ALA A 93 -5.18 -18.73 17.93
CA ALA A 93 -5.81 -20.03 17.65
C ALA A 93 -4.87 -21.19 17.94
N GLU A 94 -3.59 -21.08 17.59
CA GLU A 94 -2.57 -22.09 17.89
C GLU A 94 -2.42 -22.30 19.40
N THR A 95 -2.40 -21.21 20.17
CA THR A 95 -2.33 -21.27 21.63
C THR A 95 -3.57 -21.93 22.21
N ALA A 96 -4.76 -21.56 21.73
CA ALA A 96 -6.03 -22.15 22.19
C ALA A 96 -6.08 -23.65 21.87
N ARG A 97 -5.65 -24.05 20.68
CA ARG A 97 -5.61 -25.46 20.28
C ARG A 97 -4.72 -26.28 21.20
N ARG A 98 -3.57 -25.78 21.58
CA ARG A 98 -2.65 -26.45 22.50
C ARG A 98 -3.26 -26.65 23.91
N ARG A 99 -4.20 -25.78 24.29
CA ARG A 99 -4.93 -25.87 25.55
C ARG A 99 -6.18 -26.75 25.45
N GLY A 100 -6.47 -27.33 24.30
CA GLY A 100 -7.67 -28.11 24.07
C GLY A 100 -8.95 -27.26 23.94
N GLU A 101 -8.83 -25.95 23.73
CA GLU A 101 -9.97 -25.04 23.57
C GLU A 101 -10.50 -25.09 22.13
N ASP A 102 -11.79 -24.76 21.97
CA ASP A 102 -12.43 -24.63 20.66
C ASP A 102 -11.86 -23.42 19.91
N THR A 103 -11.48 -23.62 18.63
CA THR A 103 -10.88 -22.58 17.81
C THR A 103 -11.81 -22.04 16.72
N PHE A 104 -13.05 -22.49 16.67
CA PHE A 104 -14.00 -22.12 15.60
C PHE A 104 -14.20 -20.60 15.51
N GLY A 105 -14.32 -19.91 16.66
CA GLY A 105 -14.48 -18.46 16.71
C GLY A 105 -13.30 -17.70 16.10
N TYR A 106 -12.08 -18.19 16.29
CA TYR A 106 -10.89 -17.57 15.67
C TYR A 106 -10.93 -17.67 14.16
N GLY A 107 -11.42 -18.79 13.62
CA GLY A 107 -11.59 -18.96 12.16
C GLY A 107 -12.59 -17.96 11.56
N LEU A 108 -13.69 -17.70 12.26
CA LEU A 108 -14.68 -16.72 11.85
C LEU A 108 -14.09 -15.31 11.85
N LEU A 109 -13.36 -14.95 12.89
CA LEU A 109 -12.69 -13.64 12.98
C LEU A 109 -11.61 -13.49 11.89
N TYR A 110 -10.85 -14.55 11.63
CA TYR A 110 -9.85 -14.57 10.58
C TYR A 110 -10.48 -14.25 9.21
N GLN A 111 -11.58 -14.92 8.88
CA GLN A 111 -12.26 -14.70 7.61
C GLN A 111 -12.83 -13.29 7.49
N ARG A 112 -13.33 -12.74 8.58
CA ARG A 112 -13.81 -11.35 8.64
C ARG A 112 -12.67 -10.36 8.34
N GLU A 113 -11.51 -10.54 8.99
CA GLU A 113 -10.34 -9.69 8.76
C GLU A 113 -9.84 -9.81 7.32
N ARG A 114 -9.85 -11.01 6.76
CA ARG A 114 -9.48 -11.22 5.37
C ARG A 114 -10.43 -10.45 4.42
N ALA A 115 -11.73 -10.51 4.67
CA ALA A 115 -12.72 -9.79 3.86
C ALA A 115 -12.51 -8.27 3.93
N ILE A 116 -12.23 -7.75 5.13
CA ILE A 116 -11.94 -6.32 5.35
C ILE A 116 -10.70 -5.91 4.54
N GLY A 117 -9.64 -6.72 4.56
CA GLY A 117 -8.41 -6.45 3.80
C GLY A 117 -8.62 -6.45 2.30
N LEU A 118 -9.40 -7.40 1.78
CA LEU A 118 -9.71 -7.48 0.35
C LEU A 118 -10.55 -6.27 -0.09
N GLU A 119 -11.50 -5.85 0.73
CA GLU A 119 -12.30 -4.65 0.48
C GLU A 119 -11.43 -3.39 0.44
N ALA A 120 -10.46 -3.27 1.34
CA ALA A 120 -9.50 -2.17 1.32
C ALA A 120 -8.72 -2.14 0.00
N LEU A 121 -8.31 -3.31 -0.52
CA LEU A 121 -7.60 -3.40 -1.79
C LEU A 121 -8.45 -3.02 -3.01
N ASP A 122 -9.77 -3.07 -2.93
CA ASP A 122 -10.64 -2.65 -4.03
C ASP A 122 -10.41 -1.17 -4.38
N ALA A 123 -10.00 -0.36 -3.41
CA ALA A 123 -9.71 1.06 -3.63
C ALA A 123 -8.29 1.32 -4.13
N TYR A 124 -7.44 0.30 -4.20
CA TYR A 124 -6.02 0.46 -4.58
C TYR A 124 -5.86 0.96 -6.02
N ALA A 125 -6.56 0.35 -6.98
CA ALA A 125 -6.43 0.71 -8.40
C ALA A 125 -6.79 2.19 -8.63
N GLU A 126 -7.85 2.68 -8.00
CA GLU A 126 -8.27 4.07 -8.10
C GLU A 126 -7.25 5.02 -7.45
N SER A 127 -6.68 4.64 -6.32
CA SER A 127 -5.65 5.45 -5.65
C SER A 127 -4.38 5.55 -6.49
N PHE A 128 -3.99 4.49 -7.18
CA PHE A 128 -2.84 4.52 -8.10
C PHE A 128 -3.12 5.41 -9.32
N LYS A 129 -4.30 5.32 -9.90
CA LYS A 129 -4.73 6.20 -11.01
C LYS A 129 -4.67 7.67 -10.60
N ALA A 130 -5.11 7.98 -9.38
CA ALA A 130 -5.08 9.34 -8.86
C ALA A 130 -3.65 9.88 -8.73
N ILE A 131 -2.71 9.04 -8.30
CA ILE A 131 -1.29 9.41 -8.22
C ILE A 131 -0.74 9.70 -9.63
N LYS A 132 -1.01 8.82 -10.59
CA LYS A 132 -0.57 9.02 -12.00
C LYS A 132 -1.11 10.32 -12.57
N ALA A 133 -2.41 10.58 -12.38
CA ALA A 133 -3.06 11.79 -12.88
C ALA A 133 -2.47 13.04 -12.24
N ALA A 134 -2.21 13.01 -10.92
CA ALA A 134 -1.64 14.15 -10.21
C ALA A 134 -0.18 14.41 -10.59
N PHE A 135 0.57 13.37 -10.92
CA PHE A 135 1.99 13.51 -11.29
C PHE A 135 2.20 13.96 -12.74
N LYS A 136 1.29 13.64 -13.65
CA LYS A 136 1.42 13.93 -15.08
C LYS A 136 1.78 15.40 -15.39
N PRO A 137 1.06 16.41 -14.86
CA PRO A 137 1.42 17.81 -15.11
C PRO A 137 2.76 18.20 -14.49
N LEU A 138 3.14 17.60 -13.36
CA LEU A 138 4.43 17.85 -12.73
C LEU A 138 5.58 17.29 -13.55
N ARG A 139 5.43 16.10 -14.13
CA ARG A 139 6.45 15.49 -14.99
C ARG A 139 6.77 16.37 -16.19
N LYS A 140 5.77 17.00 -16.80
CA LYS A 140 5.96 17.92 -17.91
C LYS A 140 6.82 19.11 -17.51
N LYS A 141 6.60 19.67 -16.33
CA LYS A 141 7.38 20.79 -15.79
C LYS A 141 8.81 20.38 -15.41
N LEU A 142 8.98 19.17 -14.90
CA LEU A 142 10.29 18.66 -14.50
C LEU A 142 11.21 18.35 -15.69
N ARG A 143 10.65 18.12 -16.88
CA ARG A 143 11.40 17.86 -18.11
C ARG A 143 11.88 19.15 -18.81
N LYS A 144 11.40 20.29 -18.38
CA LYS A 144 11.87 21.58 -18.85
C LYS A 144 12.99 22.09 -17.93
#